data_65b70547bcfb38d1cf0bbcbe00f3db53
#
_entry.id   65b70547bcfb38d1cf0bbcbe00f3db53
#
_cell.length_a   1.000
_cell.length_b   1.000
_cell.length_c   1.000
_cell.angle_alpha   90.00
_cell.angle_beta   90.00
_cell.angle_gamma   90.00
#
_symmetry.space_group_name_H-M   'P 1'
#
loop_
_entity.id
_entity.type
_entity.pdbx_description
1 polymer ?
#
loop_
_entity_poly.entity_id
_entity_poly.type
_entity_poly.pdbx_seq_one_letter_code
_entity_poly.pdbx_strand_id
1 'polypeptide(L)'
;MLDLRPIYSAILARCDRVRTGLDVSFDDAEASRSLREIRGGVWMTVVSSAKVLPAVGPALPEGTVHALGPNAELPFDDCPFEVVVLNGSAMTQPLVKEIHRVLKPAGYLFFSVEEENRGQRDSTLSKIYNIFLRNGFDIISLARPPWWKFGFGGHTLTVCARRKAWKEHKPLGGLR
;
A
#
# COMPACT_ATOMS: atom_id res chain seq x y z
N MET A 1 2.99 16.92 5.26
CA MET A 1 2.68 15.70 6.03
C MET A 1 1.45 15.06 5.39
N LEU A 2 1.53 13.80 4.97
CA LEU A 2 0.42 13.07 4.34
C LEU A 2 -0.68 12.83 5.40
N ASP A 3 -1.94 13.13 5.06
CA ASP A 3 -3.07 12.81 5.95
C ASP A 3 -3.38 11.31 5.87
N LEU A 4 -3.02 10.55 6.88
CA LEU A 4 -3.23 9.11 6.96
C LEU A 4 -4.64 8.71 7.44
N ARG A 5 -5.46 9.64 7.94
CA ARG A 5 -6.81 9.35 8.45
C ARG A 5 -7.70 8.60 7.45
N PRO A 6 -7.71 8.93 6.14
CA PRO A 6 -8.48 8.16 5.17
C PRO A 6 -8.01 6.72 5.02
N ILE A 7 -6.69 6.49 5.08
CA ILE A 7 -6.11 5.13 5.05
C ILE A 7 -6.53 4.36 6.31
N TYR A 8 -6.43 4.96 7.48
CA TYR A 8 -6.86 4.34 8.75
C TYR A 8 -8.33 3.94 8.70
N SER A 9 -9.20 4.84 8.25
CA SER A 9 -10.63 4.54 8.10
C SER A 9 -10.87 3.40 7.12
N ALA A 10 -10.11 3.33 6.03
CA ALA A 10 -10.22 2.27 5.04
C ALA A 10 -9.76 0.90 5.58
N ILE A 11 -8.69 0.86 6.40
CA ILE A 11 -8.21 -0.35 7.07
C ILE A 11 -9.26 -0.83 8.07
N LEU A 12 -9.76 0.09 8.93
CA LEU A 12 -10.77 -0.24 9.96
C LEU A 12 -12.07 -0.77 9.37
N ALA A 13 -12.44 -0.30 8.18
CA ALA A 13 -13.67 -0.75 7.49
C ALA A 13 -13.56 -2.16 6.87
N ARG A 14 -12.33 -2.69 6.68
CA ARG A 14 -12.10 -3.93 5.93
C ARG A 14 -11.36 -5.01 6.69
N CYS A 15 -10.64 -4.64 7.72
CA CYS A 15 -9.81 -5.54 8.49
C CYS A 15 -10.25 -5.50 9.96
N ASP A 16 -10.91 -6.56 10.44
CA ASP A 16 -11.26 -6.68 11.87
C ASP A 16 -10.00 -6.80 12.73
N ARG A 17 -8.98 -7.45 12.19
CA ARG A 17 -7.66 -7.63 12.80
C ARG A 17 -6.59 -7.65 11.72
N VAL A 18 -5.43 -7.07 12.01
CA VAL A 18 -4.23 -7.18 11.18
C VAL A 18 -3.21 -8.02 11.97
N ARG A 19 -2.83 -9.19 11.47
CA ARG A 19 -1.80 -10.03 12.11
C ARG A 19 -0.41 -9.57 11.70
N THR A 20 -0.24 -9.33 10.39
CA THR A 20 1.03 -8.91 9.79
C THR A 20 0.79 -7.76 8.83
N GLY A 21 1.41 -6.63 9.12
CA GLY A 21 1.34 -5.41 8.30
C GLY A 21 2.71 -4.96 7.81
N LEU A 22 2.72 -4.24 6.71
CA LEU A 22 3.90 -3.61 6.14
C LEU A 22 3.55 -2.17 5.76
N ASP A 23 4.35 -1.22 6.19
CA ASP A 23 4.33 0.14 5.66
C ASP A 23 5.56 0.41 4.78
N VAL A 24 5.36 1.11 3.67
CA VAL A 24 6.38 1.29 2.63
C VAL A 24 6.54 2.76 2.27
N SER A 25 7.77 3.23 2.40
CA SER A 25 8.24 4.55 1.92
C SER A 25 7.53 5.77 2.50
N PHE A 26 7.09 5.70 3.75
CA PHE A 26 6.60 6.90 4.44
C PHE A 26 7.75 7.79 4.94
N ASP A 27 8.91 7.18 5.26
CA ASP A 27 10.11 7.86 5.76
C ASP A 27 9.84 8.73 7.01
N ASP A 28 8.78 8.39 7.75
CA ASP A 28 8.25 9.10 8.90
C ASP A 28 7.92 8.11 10.03
N ALA A 29 8.68 8.19 11.11
CA ALA A 29 8.53 7.30 12.25
C ALA A 29 7.18 7.44 12.95
N GLU A 30 6.58 8.64 12.97
CA GLU A 30 5.27 8.88 13.58
C GLU A 30 4.15 8.21 12.76
N ALA A 31 4.22 8.33 11.43
CA ALA A 31 3.30 7.63 10.53
C ALA A 31 3.36 6.11 10.73
N SER A 32 4.56 5.54 10.75
CA SER A 32 4.77 4.10 10.97
C SER A 32 4.32 3.65 12.36
N ARG A 33 4.53 4.47 13.40
CA ARG A 33 4.05 4.19 14.76
C ARG A 33 2.53 4.15 14.81
N SER A 34 1.88 5.15 14.22
CA SER A 34 0.41 5.24 14.18
C SER A 34 -0.22 4.06 13.45
N LEU A 35 0.41 3.56 12.36
CA LEU A 35 -0.06 2.36 11.66
C LEU A 35 0.01 1.11 12.54
N ARG A 36 1.03 0.97 13.39
CA ARG A 36 1.21 -0.15 14.34
C ARG A 36 0.11 -0.22 15.39
N GLU A 37 -0.50 0.90 15.74
CA GLU A 37 -1.61 0.97 16.70
C GLU A 37 -2.95 0.53 16.10
N ILE A 38 -3.05 0.43 14.76
CA ILE A 38 -4.27 0.03 14.08
C ILE A 38 -4.45 -1.48 14.15
N ARG A 39 -5.52 -1.92 14.82
CA ARG A 39 -5.95 -3.34 14.85
C ARG A 39 -4.88 -4.34 15.35
N GLY A 40 -3.83 -3.86 16.01
CA GLY A 40 -2.76 -4.69 16.56
C GLY A 40 -1.89 -5.36 15.49
N GLY A 41 -1.22 -6.44 15.87
CA GLY A 41 -0.38 -7.24 14.96
C GLY A 41 1.09 -6.80 14.93
N VAL A 42 1.86 -7.50 14.10
CA VAL A 42 3.28 -7.21 13.86
C VAL A 42 3.40 -6.41 12.58
N TRP A 43 3.99 -5.23 12.68
CA TRP A 43 4.22 -4.35 11.54
C TRP A 43 5.72 -4.24 11.25
N MET A 44 6.06 -4.34 9.98
CA MET A 44 7.36 -4.00 9.44
C MET A 44 7.29 -2.67 8.71
N THR A 45 8.41 -1.95 8.69
CA THR A 45 8.55 -0.66 8.02
C THR A 45 9.65 -0.76 6.97
N VAL A 46 9.40 -0.32 5.75
CA VAL A 46 10.42 -0.17 4.72
C VAL A 46 10.53 1.29 4.33
N VAL A 47 11.68 1.88 4.66
CA VAL A 47 12.01 3.25 4.27
C VAL A 47 12.52 3.31 2.84
N SER A 48 12.41 4.45 2.19
CA SER A 48 12.75 4.65 0.77
C SER A 48 14.22 4.37 0.44
N SER A 49 15.12 4.51 1.41
CA SER A 49 16.55 4.26 1.23
C SER A 49 17.27 4.01 2.55
N ALA A 50 18.46 3.39 2.45
CA ALA A 50 19.33 3.17 3.62
C ALA A 50 19.76 4.48 4.32
N LYS A 51 19.74 5.60 3.63
CA LYS A 51 20.07 6.92 4.21
C LYS A 51 19.03 7.40 5.23
N VAL A 52 17.79 6.92 5.13
CA VAL A 52 16.69 7.28 6.03
C VAL A 52 16.66 6.41 7.28
N LEU A 53 17.22 5.20 7.24
CA LEU A 53 17.25 4.26 8.38
C LEU A 53 17.69 4.90 9.70
N PRO A 54 18.77 5.70 9.79
CA PRO A 54 19.19 6.29 11.05
C PRO A 54 18.19 7.28 11.66
N ALA A 55 17.32 7.87 10.84
CA ALA A 55 16.31 8.82 11.28
C ALA A 55 15.04 8.13 11.79
N VAL A 56 14.65 7.02 11.17
CA VAL A 56 13.38 6.30 11.46
C VAL A 56 13.61 5.13 12.40
N GLY A 57 14.69 4.37 12.23
CA GLY A 57 14.97 3.13 12.97
C GLY A 57 14.93 3.27 14.49
N PRO A 58 15.60 4.25 15.11
CA PRO A 58 15.63 4.38 16.56
C PRO A 58 14.28 4.66 17.23
N ALA A 59 13.31 5.15 16.46
CA ALA A 59 11.98 5.47 16.96
C ALA A 59 10.98 4.30 16.90
N LEU A 60 11.37 3.18 16.29
CA LEU A 60 10.55 1.98 16.10
C LEU A 60 11.21 0.75 16.73
N PRO A 61 10.47 -0.35 16.97
CA PRO A 61 11.02 -1.56 17.54
C PRO A 61 12.20 -2.10 16.73
N GLU A 62 13.23 -2.57 17.43
CA GLU A 62 14.43 -3.14 16.82
C GLU A 62 14.09 -4.29 15.86
N GLY A 63 14.80 -4.36 14.73
CA GLY A 63 14.62 -5.40 13.72
C GLY A 63 13.35 -5.25 12.86
N THR A 64 12.56 -4.19 13.07
CA THR A 64 11.31 -4.00 12.30
C THR A 64 11.43 -2.97 11.16
N VAL A 65 12.59 -2.33 11.02
CA VAL A 65 12.81 -1.29 9.98
C VAL A 65 13.87 -1.75 9.00
N HIS A 66 13.55 -1.69 7.74
CA HIS A 66 14.41 -2.09 6.62
C HIS A 66 14.46 -0.96 5.58
N ALA A 67 15.47 -0.98 4.73
CA ALA A 67 15.53 -0.11 3.57
C ALA A 67 15.05 -0.83 2.32
N LEU A 68 14.43 -0.07 1.41
CA LEU A 68 14.12 -0.55 0.07
C LEU A 68 15.41 -0.90 -0.67
N GLY A 69 15.46 -2.07 -1.25
CA GLY A 69 16.60 -2.55 -2.03
C GLY A 69 16.70 -1.90 -3.42
N PRO A 70 17.79 -2.19 -4.14
CA PRO A 70 17.91 -1.80 -5.54
C PRO A 70 16.71 -2.32 -6.34
N ASN A 71 16.27 -1.56 -7.37
CA ASN A 71 15.11 -1.91 -8.19
C ASN A 71 13.78 -2.09 -7.42
N ALA A 72 13.65 -1.43 -6.26
CA ALA A 72 12.47 -1.48 -5.40
C ALA A 72 12.22 -2.87 -4.76
N GLU A 73 13.26 -3.67 -4.54
CA GLU A 73 13.16 -4.97 -3.89
C GLU A 73 12.79 -4.83 -2.40
N LEU A 74 11.83 -5.64 -1.95
CA LEU A 74 11.43 -5.72 -0.54
C LEU A 74 12.18 -6.89 0.13
N PRO A 75 12.83 -6.67 1.29
CA PRO A 75 13.69 -7.66 1.95
C PRO A 75 12.90 -8.71 2.75
N PHE A 76 11.87 -9.28 2.13
CA PHE A 76 10.99 -10.27 2.76
C PHE A 76 10.73 -11.44 1.81
N ASP A 77 10.39 -12.60 2.40
CA ASP A 77 9.93 -13.78 1.67
C ASP A 77 8.57 -13.55 1.01
N ASP A 78 8.08 -14.55 0.28
CA ASP A 78 6.78 -14.47 -0.37
C ASP A 78 5.62 -14.54 0.63
N CYS A 79 4.64 -13.68 0.45
CA CYS A 79 3.36 -13.70 1.14
C CYS A 79 3.37 -13.61 2.68
N PRO A 80 4.26 -12.86 3.37
CA PRO A 80 4.20 -12.72 4.83
C PRO A 80 3.11 -11.77 5.31
N PHE A 81 2.66 -10.80 4.50
CA PHE A 81 1.80 -9.70 4.94
C PHE A 81 0.34 -9.85 4.54
N GLU A 82 -0.56 -9.48 5.45
CA GLU A 82 -2.01 -9.40 5.21
C GLU A 82 -2.44 -8.02 4.72
N VAL A 83 -1.73 -7.00 5.18
CA VAL A 83 -1.97 -5.61 4.84
C VAL A 83 -0.66 -4.94 4.47
N VAL A 84 -0.67 -4.20 3.37
CA VAL A 84 0.40 -3.29 2.98
C VAL A 84 -0.16 -1.88 2.88
N VAL A 85 0.55 -0.91 3.43
CA VAL A 85 0.27 0.52 3.26
C VAL A 85 1.44 1.15 2.52
N LEU A 86 1.17 1.78 1.39
CA LEU A 86 2.18 2.39 0.53
C LEU A 86 2.02 3.91 0.52
N ASN A 87 3.13 4.63 0.64
CA ASN A 87 3.17 6.03 0.26
C ASN A 87 3.02 6.15 -1.27
N GLY A 88 1.89 6.68 -1.72
CA GLY A 88 1.55 6.73 -3.15
C GLY A 88 2.53 7.53 -4.01
N SER A 89 3.29 8.47 -3.43
CA SER A 89 4.34 9.21 -4.15
C SER A 89 5.53 8.32 -4.55
N ALA A 90 5.75 7.21 -3.83
CA ALA A 90 6.81 6.24 -4.12
C ALA A 90 6.36 5.15 -5.10
N MET A 91 5.13 5.19 -5.61
CA MET A 91 4.55 4.14 -6.44
C MET A 91 5.24 4.02 -7.79
N THR A 92 5.88 2.87 -8.01
CA THR A 92 6.46 2.46 -9.28
C THR A 92 5.99 1.07 -9.67
N GLN A 93 6.06 0.72 -10.95
CA GLN A 93 5.66 -0.62 -11.40
C GLN A 93 6.50 -1.73 -10.75
N PRO A 94 7.84 -1.63 -10.61
CA PRO A 94 8.63 -2.62 -9.89
C PRO A 94 8.17 -2.79 -8.43
N LEU A 95 7.93 -1.68 -7.71
CA LEU A 95 7.49 -1.73 -6.32
C LEU A 95 6.11 -2.38 -6.18
N VAL A 96 5.17 -2.10 -7.07
CA VAL A 96 3.84 -2.74 -7.05
C VAL A 96 3.94 -4.25 -7.29
N LYS A 97 4.88 -4.70 -8.15
CA LYS A 97 5.16 -6.12 -8.36
C LYS A 97 5.72 -6.79 -7.10
N GLU A 98 6.66 -6.13 -6.41
CA GLU A 98 7.20 -6.60 -5.15
C GLU A 98 6.16 -6.64 -4.03
N ILE A 99 5.32 -5.61 -3.93
CA ILE A 99 4.18 -5.61 -3.00
C ILE A 99 3.24 -6.78 -3.30
N HIS A 100 2.98 -7.08 -4.57
CA HIS A 100 2.19 -8.27 -4.92
C HIS A 100 2.87 -9.56 -4.45
N ARG A 101 4.19 -9.68 -4.54
CA ARG A 101 4.94 -10.85 -4.09
C ARG A 101 4.80 -11.07 -2.58
N VAL A 102 5.01 -10.01 -1.79
CA VAL A 102 5.01 -10.10 -0.32
C VAL A 102 3.62 -10.07 0.31
N LEU A 103 2.59 -9.64 -0.39
CA LEU A 103 1.22 -9.59 0.11
C LEU A 103 0.56 -10.97 -0.01
N LYS A 104 -0.12 -11.45 1.03
CA LYS A 104 -0.89 -12.71 0.99
C LYS A 104 -1.96 -12.69 -0.10
N PRO A 105 -2.33 -13.86 -0.68
CA PRO A 105 -3.53 -13.96 -1.50
C PRO A 105 -4.75 -13.41 -0.76
N ALA A 106 -5.55 -12.61 -1.43
CA ALA A 106 -6.66 -11.86 -0.86
C ALA A 106 -6.30 -10.79 0.19
N GLY A 107 -5.00 -10.50 0.41
CA GLY A 107 -4.54 -9.40 1.24
C GLY A 107 -4.83 -8.03 0.63
N TYR A 108 -4.76 -6.99 1.45
CA TYR A 108 -5.12 -5.63 1.08
C TYR A 108 -3.91 -4.72 0.94
N LEU A 109 -3.93 -3.89 -0.09
CA LEU A 109 -3.01 -2.77 -0.30
C LEU A 109 -3.79 -1.47 -0.17
N PHE A 110 -3.33 -0.58 0.70
CA PHE A 110 -3.86 0.77 0.88
C PHE A 110 -2.80 1.80 0.51
N PHE A 111 -3.20 2.84 -0.19
CA PHE A 111 -2.32 3.97 -0.49
C PHE A 111 -3.13 5.24 -0.76
N SER A 112 -2.46 6.39 -0.63
CA SER A 112 -3.03 7.68 -1.01
C SER A 112 -2.16 8.33 -2.08
N VAL A 113 -2.80 8.92 -3.08
CA VAL A 113 -2.17 9.65 -4.18
C VAL A 113 -2.72 11.06 -4.24
N GLU A 114 -1.85 12.03 -4.40
CA GLU A 114 -2.26 13.39 -4.68
C GLU A 114 -2.70 13.52 -6.13
N GLU A 115 -3.90 14.01 -6.37
CA GLU A 115 -4.40 14.35 -7.70
C GLU A 115 -3.99 15.80 -8.02
N GLU A 116 -2.99 15.99 -8.85
CA GLU A 116 -2.66 17.30 -9.40
C GLU A 116 -3.73 17.73 -10.38
N ASN A 117 -4.42 18.83 -10.13
CA ASN A 117 -5.35 19.55 -11.02
C ASN A 117 -6.46 18.76 -11.75
N ARG A 118 -7.63 19.39 -11.88
CA ARG A 118 -8.86 18.82 -12.50
C ARG A 118 -8.69 18.26 -13.93
N GLY A 119 -7.68 18.69 -14.68
CA GLY A 119 -7.43 18.22 -16.06
C GLY A 119 -6.61 16.91 -16.16
N GLN A 120 -5.95 16.46 -15.08
CA GLN A 120 -5.12 15.24 -15.07
C GLN A 120 -5.78 14.04 -14.38
N ARG A 121 -7.02 14.18 -13.90
CA ARG A 121 -7.74 13.13 -13.17
C ARG A 121 -7.78 11.79 -13.89
N ASP A 122 -8.12 11.81 -15.16
CA ASP A 122 -8.23 10.59 -15.94
C ASP A 122 -6.87 9.92 -16.17
N SER A 123 -5.79 10.70 -16.24
CA SER A 123 -4.46 10.16 -16.44
C SER A 123 -3.92 9.46 -15.19
N THR A 124 -4.16 9.99 -13.99
CA THR A 124 -3.73 9.37 -12.72
C THR A 124 -4.51 8.10 -12.44
N LEU A 125 -5.84 8.13 -12.57
CA LEU A 125 -6.68 6.95 -12.41
C LEU A 125 -6.33 5.86 -13.43
N SER A 126 -6.18 6.23 -14.71
CA SER A 126 -5.82 5.29 -15.76
C SER A 126 -4.45 4.63 -15.52
N LYS A 127 -3.46 5.39 -15.02
CA LYS A 127 -2.16 4.85 -14.63
C LYS A 127 -2.30 3.85 -13.47
N ILE A 128 -3.04 4.22 -12.41
CA ILE A 128 -3.32 3.35 -11.28
C ILE A 128 -3.98 2.06 -11.75
N TYR A 129 -5.08 2.14 -12.48
CA TYR A 129 -5.78 0.96 -13.01
C TYR A 129 -4.86 0.08 -13.82
N ASN A 130 -4.09 0.65 -14.75
CA ASN A 130 -3.19 -0.12 -15.61
C ASN A 130 -2.10 -0.82 -14.81
N ILE A 131 -1.47 -0.15 -13.84
CA ILE A 131 -0.43 -0.76 -13.01
C ILE A 131 -1.02 -1.90 -12.17
N PHE A 132 -2.14 -1.68 -11.49
CA PHE A 132 -2.69 -2.65 -10.55
C PHE A 132 -3.33 -3.86 -11.24
N LEU A 133 -4.13 -3.66 -12.28
CA LEU A 133 -4.74 -4.77 -13.00
C LEU A 133 -3.70 -5.68 -13.65
N ARG A 134 -2.62 -5.12 -14.22
CA ARG A 134 -1.52 -5.90 -14.81
C ARG A 134 -0.72 -6.69 -13.77
N ASN A 135 -0.68 -6.23 -12.53
CA ASN A 135 0.03 -6.89 -11.43
C ASN A 135 -0.88 -7.75 -10.54
N GLY A 136 -2.07 -8.13 -10.99
CA GLY A 136 -2.91 -9.09 -10.28
C GLY A 136 -3.67 -8.53 -9.08
N PHE A 137 -3.96 -7.23 -9.07
CA PHE A 137 -4.81 -6.61 -8.06
C PHE A 137 -6.19 -6.31 -8.61
N ASP A 138 -7.20 -6.34 -7.73
CA ASP A 138 -8.51 -5.76 -7.95
C ASP A 138 -8.63 -4.47 -7.12
N ILE A 139 -9.06 -3.38 -7.75
CA ILE A 139 -9.34 -2.13 -7.04
C ILE A 139 -10.72 -2.26 -6.39
N ILE A 140 -10.75 -2.29 -5.06
CA ILE A 140 -11.96 -2.51 -4.27
C ILE A 140 -12.69 -1.20 -4.00
N SER A 141 -11.96 -0.14 -3.71
CA SER A 141 -12.56 1.17 -3.49
C SER A 141 -11.60 2.31 -3.78
N LEU A 142 -12.19 3.42 -4.20
CA LEU A 142 -11.58 4.71 -4.39
C LEU A 142 -12.35 5.70 -3.52
N ALA A 143 -11.70 6.26 -2.50
CA ALA A 143 -12.31 7.25 -1.64
C ALA A 143 -11.68 8.63 -1.90
N ARG A 144 -12.53 9.61 -2.15
CA ARG A 144 -12.17 11.02 -2.22
C ARG A 144 -12.74 11.73 -1.01
N PRO A 145 -12.03 12.68 -0.41
CA PRO A 145 -12.65 13.55 0.57
C PRO A 145 -13.84 14.28 -0.05
N PRO A 146 -14.87 14.63 0.74
CA PRO A 146 -16.06 15.34 0.24
C PRO A 146 -15.67 16.69 -0.37
N TRP A 147 -16.31 17.08 -1.48
CA TRP A 147 -16.00 18.27 -2.27
C TRP A 147 -16.02 19.60 -1.48
N TRP A 148 -16.80 19.70 -0.40
CA TRP A 148 -16.88 20.89 0.45
C TRP A 148 -15.68 21.09 1.40
N LYS A 149 -14.79 20.12 1.50
CA LYS A 149 -13.52 20.25 2.24
C LYS A 149 -12.40 20.82 1.36
N PHE A 150 -12.72 21.19 0.13
CA PHE A 150 -11.76 21.64 -0.85
C PHE A 150 -11.51 23.16 -0.76
N GLY A 151 -10.40 23.53 -0.14
CA GLY A 151 -9.69 24.74 -0.54
C GLY A 151 -9.00 24.51 -1.90
N PHE A 152 -8.43 25.54 -2.48
CA PHE A 152 -7.75 25.54 -3.79
C PHE A 152 -6.47 24.65 -3.86
N GLY A 153 -6.36 23.56 -3.07
CA GLY A 153 -5.24 22.65 -3.01
C GLY A 153 -5.56 21.30 -3.65
N GLY A 154 -4.52 20.51 -3.98
CA GLY A 154 -4.61 19.20 -4.58
C GLY A 154 -5.51 18.23 -3.80
N HIS A 155 -6.08 17.27 -4.49
CA HIS A 155 -6.99 16.29 -3.91
C HIS A 155 -6.24 14.99 -3.63
N THR A 156 -6.41 14.44 -2.43
CA THR A 156 -5.87 13.14 -2.07
C THR A 156 -6.89 12.06 -2.38
N LEU A 157 -6.52 11.12 -3.23
CA LEU A 157 -7.29 9.91 -3.53
C LEU A 157 -6.77 8.77 -2.66
N THR A 158 -7.63 8.19 -1.83
CA THR A 158 -7.31 6.97 -1.08
C THR A 158 -7.81 5.75 -1.84
N VAL A 159 -6.92 4.82 -2.11
CA VAL A 159 -7.18 3.61 -2.87
C VAL A 159 -7.03 2.39 -1.97
N CYS A 160 -7.98 1.48 -2.06
CA CYS A 160 -7.89 0.14 -1.52
C CYS A 160 -7.88 -0.85 -2.68
N ALA A 161 -6.82 -1.61 -2.81
CA ALA A 161 -6.70 -2.70 -3.75
C ALA A 161 -6.57 -4.03 -3.01
N ARG A 162 -6.99 -5.14 -3.63
CA ARG A 162 -6.89 -6.49 -3.07
C ARG A 162 -6.09 -7.35 -4.02
N ARG A 163 -5.13 -8.10 -3.50
CA ARG A 163 -4.45 -9.13 -4.27
C ARG A 163 -5.46 -10.22 -4.67
N LYS A 164 -5.53 -10.55 -5.95
CA LYS A 164 -6.37 -11.65 -6.43
C LYS A 164 -5.98 -12.94 -5.72
N ALA A 165 -6.97 -13.64 -5.17
CA ALA A 165 -6.77 -15.01 -4.74
C ALA A 165 -6.45 -15.85 -6.00
N TRP A 166 -5.48 -16.74 -5.91
CA TRP A 166 -5.15 -17.63 -7.01
C TRP A 166 -6.42 -18.43 -7.38
N LYS A 167 -6.96 -18.19 -8.57
CA LYS A 167 -7.93 -19.12 -9.13
C LYS A 167 -7.12 -20.37 -9.47
N GLU A 168 -7.35 -21.45 -8.74
CA GLU A 168 -6.93 -22.75 -9.21
C GLU A 168 -7.42 -22.86 -10.67
N HIS A 169 -6.48 -22.96 -11.62
CA HIS A 169 -6.80 -23.35 -12.96
C HIS A 169 -7.37 -24.77 -12.84
N LYS A 170 -8.67 -24.92 -12.76
CA LYS A 170 -9.30 -26.20 -13.09
C LYS A 170 -8.80 -26.51 -14.50
N PRO A 171 -8.03 -27.58 -14.68
CA PRO A 171 -7.69 -28.02 -16.03
C PRO A 171 -9.01 -28.19 -16.73
N LEU A 172 -9.16 -27.53 -17.88
CA LEU A 172 -10.31 -27.76 -18.76
C LEU A 172 -10.33 -29.26 -18.99
N GLY A 173 -11.32 -29.92 -18.37
CA GLY A 173 -11.51 -31.36 -18.50
C GLY A 173 -11.48 -31.72 -19.96
N GLY A 174 -10.56 -32.61 -20.32
CA GLY A 174 -10.43 -33.06 -21.69
C GLY A 174 -11.79 -33.59 -22.17
N LEU A 175 -12.24 -33.00 -23.27
CA LEU A 175 -13.27 -33.59 -24.09
C LEU A 175 -12.73 -34.95 -24.56
N ARG A 176 -13.37 -36.03 -24.09
CA ARG A 176 -13.27 -37.36 -24.71
C ARG A 176 -14.25 -37.43 -25.89
#